data_79f37ab7b3f144f080e218a3709488e8
#
_entry.id   79f37ab7b3f144f080e218a3709488e8
#
_cell.length_a   1.000
_cell.length_b   1.000
_cell.length_c   1.000
_cell.angle_alpha   90.00
_cell.angle_beta   90.00
_cell.angle_gamma   90.00
#
_symmetry.space_group_name_H-M   'P 1'
#
loop_
_entity.id
_entity.type
_entity.pdbx_description
1 polymer ?
#
loop_
_entity_poly.entity_id
_entity_poly.type
_entity_poly.pdbx_seq_one_letter_code
_entity_poly.pdbx_strand_id
1 'polypeptide(L)'
;ELPKSKNTFTSEELVIHWEQIVDRYPVISIEDALDEEDWEGWKMLTNRLAHKCQLVGDDLFVTNTERLKKGIEIGCANAILIKLNQIGTVSETIEAVKMAHKAGYKVIISHRSGETEDTTIADLAVGLNAGQIKCGAPSRSERVAKYNRLLRIEDEINGKYGLQITDRYGGTGRKGKGFKKVWN
;
A
#
# COMPACT_ATOMS: atom_id res chain seq x y z
N GLU A 1 -13.26 18.71 6.04
CA GLU A 1 -12.57 20.00 6.28
C GLU A 1 -11.06 19.81 6.21
N LEU A 2 -10.35 20.67 5.46
CA LEU A 2 -8.89 20.67 5.46
C LEU A 2 -8.39 21.45 6.70
N PRO A 3 -7.56 20.84 7.57
CA PRO A 3 -7.22 21.41 8.88
C PRO A 3 -6.57 22.79 8.85
N LYS A 4 -5.76 23.08 7.81
CA LYS A 4 -5.04 24.37 7.70
C LYS A 4 -5.87 25.47 7.05
N SER A 5 -6.56 25.16 5.96
CA SER A 5 -7.35 26.15 5.20
C SER A 5 -8.77 26.32 5.72
N LYS A 6 -9.24 25.37 6.53
CA LYS A 6 -10.63 25.25 7.02
C LYS A 6 -11.67 25.16 5.89
N ASN A 7 -11.23 24.83 4.68
CA ASN A 7 -12.15 24.61 3.57
C ASN A 7 -12.88 23.28 3.79
N THR A 8 -14.19 23.31 3.60
CA THR A 8 -15.05 22.13 3.61
C THR A 8 -15.37 21.75 2.16
N PHE A 9 -15.26 20.48 1.83
CA PHE A 9 -15.55 19.95 0.51
C PHE A 9 -16.64 18.89 0.61
N THR A 10 -17.49 18.83 -0.39
CA THR A 10 -18.26 17.62 -0.68
C THR A 10 -17.30 16.54 -1.23
N SER A 11 -17.74 15.30 -1.30
CA SER A 11 -16.95 14.22 -1.88
C SER A 11 -16.56 14.51 -3.33
N GLU A 12 -17.49 15.02 -4.13
CA GLU A 12 -17.24 15.38 -5.53
C GLU A 12 -16.19 16.51 -5.66
N GLU A 13 -16.32 17.56 -4.87
CA GLU A 13 -15.35 18.67 -4.85
C GLU A 13 -13.96 18.19 -4.44
N LEU A 14 -13.88 17.27 -3.47
CA LEU A 14 -12.61 16.73 -3.01
C LEU A 14 -11.97 15.80 -4.07
N VAL A 15 -12.78 15.03 -4.79
CA VAL A 15 -12.31 14.23 -5.93
C VAL A 15 -11.75 15.13 -7.04
N ILE A 16 -12.43 16.22 -7.38
CA ILE A 16 -11.94 17.21 -8.35
C ILE A 16 -10.63 17.85 -7.85
N HIS A 17 -10.54 18.16 -6.57
CA HIS A 17 -9.31 18.68 -5.98
C HIS A 17 -8.14 17.71 -6.13
N TRP A 18 -8.34 16.41 -5.84
CA TRP A 18 -7.32 15.38 -6.05
C TRP A 18 -6.92 15.25 -7.53
N GLU A 19 -7.87 15.32 -8.44
CA GLU A 19 -7.59 15.28 -9.88
C GLU A 19 -6.67 16.44 -10.30
N GLN A 20 -6.94 17.66 -9.84
CA GLN A 20 -6.09 18.82 -10.08
C GLN A 20 -4.66 18.65 -9.53
N ILE A 21 -4.53 18.04 -8.35
CA ILE A 21 -3.22 17.74 -7.74
C ILE A 21 -2.46 16.71 -8.58
N VAL A 22 -3.11 15.62 -8.99
CA VAL A 22 -2.50 14.57 -9.79
C VAL A 22 -2.08 15.08 -11.17
N ASP A 23 -2.86 15.97 -11.77
CA ASP A 23 -2.54 16.55 -13.07
C ASP A 23 -1.39 17.58 -12.99
N ARG A 24 -1.25 18.25 -11.86
CA ARG A 24 -0.22 19.28 -11.65
C ARG A 24 1.11 18.73 -11.17
N TYR A 25 1.10 17.65 -10.41
CA TYR A 25 2.28 17.09 -9.75
C TYR A 25 2.47 15.63 -10.11
N PRO A 26 3.69 15.09 -10.08
CA PRO A 26 3.97 13.69 -10.39
C PRO A 26 3.53 12.76 -9.24
N VAL A 27 2.25 12.80 -8.89
CA VAL A 27 1.66 11.95 -7.85
C VAL A 27 1.53 10.53 -8.36
N ILE A 28 2.07 9.58 -7.62
CA ILE A 28 2.03 8.15 -7.96
C ILE A 28 1.14 7.33 -7.03
N SER A 29 0.82 7.88 -5.86
CA SER A 29 -0.01 7.19 -4.86
C SER A 29 -0.69 8.20 -3.94
N ILE A 30 -1.94 7.93 -3.57
CA ILE A 30 -2.72 8.67 -2.59
C ILE A 30 -3.27 7.65 -1.59
N GLU A 31 -3.11 7.91 -0.30
CA GLU A 31 -3.63 7.09 0.78
C GLU A 31 -4.78 7.82 1.46
N ASP A 32 -5.90 7.14 1.67
CA ASP A 32 -7.13 7.64 2.31
C ASP A 32 -7.57 9.01 1.80
N ALA A 33 -7.82 9.06 0.50
CA ALA A 33 -8.19 10.31 -0.17
C ALA A 33 -9.55 10.87 0.25
N LEU A 34 -10.43 10.03 0.79
CA LEU A 34 -11.80 10.32 1.22
C LEU A 34 -12.09 9.63 2.55
N ASP A 35 -13.22 9.94 3.16
CA ASP A 35 -13.72 9.30 4.37
C ASP A 35 -13.87 7.77 4.21
N GLU A 36 -13.63 7.02 5.28
CA GLU A 36 -13.65 5.56 5.31
C GLU A 36 -15.02 4.93 5.06
N GLU A 37 -16.10 5.71 5.17
CA GLU A 37 -17.46 5.26 4.88
C GLU A 37 -18.02 5.87 3.59
N ASP A 38 -17.28 6.75 2.92
CA ASP A 38 -17.71 7.38 1.66
C ASP A 38 -17.45 6.47 0.44
N TRP A 39 -18.12 5.33 0.40
CA TRP A 39 -17.96 4.33 -0.67
C TRP A 39 -18.29 4.86 -2.06
N GLU A 40 -19.29 5.73 -2.18
CA GLU A 40 -19.66 6.34 -3.46
C GLU A 40 -18.59 7.34 -3.93
N GLY A 41 -18.08 8.16 -3.04
CA GLY A 41 -16.94 9.05 -3.32
C GLY A 41 -15.69 8.27 -3.73
N TRP A 42 -15.37 7.17 -3.05
CA TRP A 42 -14.26 6.29 -3.39
C TRP A 42 -14.42 5.67 -4.77
N LYS A 43 -15.63 5.24 -5.13
CA LYS A 43 -15.92 4.73 -6.48
C LYS A 43 -15.71 5.81 -7.54
N MET A 44 -16.21 7.03 -7.29
CA MET A 44 -16.02 8.18 -8.18
C MET A 44 -14.53 8.50 -8.35
N LEU A 45 -13.78 8.56 -7.25
CA LEU A 45 -12.34 8.79 -7.25
C LEU A 45 -11.60 7.73 -8.07
N THR A 46 -11.96 6.46 -7.86
CA THR A 46 -11.34 5.32 -8.56
C THR A 46 -11.55 5.42 -10.06
N ASN A 47 -12.77 5.70 -10.50
CA ASN A 47 -13.09 5.87 -11.91
C ASN A 47 -12.27 7.00 -12.57
N ARG A 48 -11.99 8.07 -11.83
CA ARG A 48 -11.25 9.22 -12.36
C ARG A 48 -9.73 9.06 -12.30
N LEU A 49 -9.18 8.41 -11.27
CA LEU A 49 -7.75 8.46 -10.98
C LEU A 49 -7.00 7.12 -10.96
N ALA A 50 -7.70 5.97 -10.93
CA ALA A 50 -7.02 4.67 -10.82
C ALA A 50 -6.09 4.35 -11.99
N HIS A 51 -6.29 4.97 -13.15
CA HIS A 51 -5.43 4.82 -14.32
C HIS A 51 -4.16 5.72 -14.27
N LYS A 52 -4.14 6.72 -13.39
CA LYS A 52 -3.03 7.67 -13.23
C LYS A 52 -2.15 7.34 -12.02
N CYS A 53 -2.76 6.92 -10.91
CA CYS A 53 -2.04 6.70 -9.65
C CYS A 53 -2.62 5.55 -8.84
N GLN A 54 -1.86 5.13 -7.83
CA GLN A 54 -2.29 4.17 -6.83
C GLN A 54 -3.22 4.86 -5.84
N LEU A 55 -4.38 4.26 -5.60
CA LEU A 55 -5.36 4.72 -4.62
C LEU A 55 -5.42 3.67 -3.51
N VAL A 56 -4.90 4.03 -2.35
CA VAL A 56 -4.69 3.11 -1.22
C VAL A 56 -5.78 3.31 -0.18
N GLY A 57 -6.50 2.25 0.14
CA GLY A 57 -7.37 2.21 1.31
C GLY A 57 -6.60 1.71 2.52
N ASP A 58 -6.40 2.58 3.53
CA ASP A 58 -5.95 2.24 4.86
C ASP A 58 -7.18 2.10 5.77
N ASP A 59 -7.76 3.20 6.21
CA ASP A 59 -8.96 3.20 7.07
C ASP A 59 -10.21 2.71 6.32
N LEU A 60 -10.26 2.88 5.00
CA LEU A 60 -11.32 2.29 4.15
C LEU A 60 -11.42 0.78 4.35
N PHE A 61 -10.30 0.06 4.42
CA PHE A 61 -10.27 -1.41 4.46
C PHE A 61 -9.87 -2.00 5.81
N VAL A 62 -9.11 -1.30 6.63
CA VAL A 62 -8.60 -1.72 7.95
C VAL A 62 -8.07 -3.16 7.98
N THR A 63 -7.42 -3.62 6.90
CA THR A 63 -6.93 -5.01 6.74
C THR A 63 -8.04 -6.06 6.84
N ASN A 64 -9.31 -5.67 6.70
CA ASN A 64 -10.48 -6.53 6.89
C ASN A 64 -10.96 -7.09 5.55
N THR A 65 -11.10 -8.42 5.47
CA THR A 65 -11.49 -9.12 4.23
C THR A 65 -12.90 -8.78 3.75
N GLU A 66 -13.84 -8.52 4.66
CA GLU A 66 -15.21 -8.16 4.29
C GLU A 66 -15.28 -6.75 3.69
N ARG A 67 -14.56 -5.78 4.30
CA ARG A 67 -14.47 -4.43 3.74
C ARG A 67 -13.72 -4.41 2.40
N LEU A 68 -12.63 -5.17 2.31
CA LEU A 68 -11.89 -5.33 1.05
C LEU A 68 -12.77 -5.95 -0.04
N LYS A 69 -13.50 -7.02 0.27
CA LYS A 69 -14.45 -7.65 -0.66
C LYS A 69 -15.49 -6.66 -1.16
N LYS A 70 -16.12 -5.89 -0.25
CA LYS A 70 -17.06 -4.84 -0.61
C LYS A 70 -16.41 -3.83 -1.59
N GLY A 71 -15.21 -3.34 -1.28
CA GLY A 71 -14.52 -2.38 -2.14
C GLY A 71 -14.21 -2.94 -3.53
N ILE A 72 -13.79 -4.20 -3.61
CA ILE A 72 -13.55 -4.91 -4.88
C ILE A 72 -14.85 -4.99 -5.70
N GLU A 73 -15.95 -5.41 -5.08
CA GLU A 73 -17.24 -5.59 -5.73
C GLU A 73 -17.81 -4.30 -6.31
N ILE A 74 -17.65 -3.18 -5.62
CA ILE A 74 -18.15 -1.87 -6.06
C ILE A 74 -17.14 -1.06 -6.87
N GLY A 75 -15.88 -1.52 -6.95
CA GLY A 75 -14.82 -0.86 -7.72
C GLY A 75 -14.20 0.34 -7.02
N CYS A 76 -13.89 0.23 -5.73
CA CYS A 76 -13.25 1.27 -4.92
C CYS A 76 -11.77 0.99 -4.71
N ALA A 77 -10.90 1.99 -4.89
CA ALA A 77 -9.45 1.90 -4.75
C ALA A 77 -8.80 0.94 -5.76
N ASN A 78 -7.48 0.78 -5.70
CA ASN A 78 -6.72 -0.21 -6.47
C ASN A 78 -5.51 -0.73 -5.67
N ALA A 79 -5.44 -0.38 -4.38
CA ALA A 79 -4.42 -0.83 -3.45
C ALA A 79 -4.96 -0.86 -2.02
N ILE A 80 -4.34 -1.69 -1.18
CA ILE A 80 -4.66 -1.80 0.25
C ILE A 80 -3.41 -1.62 1.09
N LEU A 81 -3.54 -0.89 2.20
CA LEU A 81 -2.55 -0.88 3.28
C LEU A 81 -2.85 -2.02 4.25
N ILE A 82 -1.83 -2.79 4.59
CA ILE A 82 -1.93 -3.97 5.46
C ILE A 82 -1.23 -3.67 6.78
N LYS A 83 -1.98 -3.75 7.86
CA LYS A 83 -1.51 -3.62 9.24
C LYS A 83 -1.93 -4.86 10.04
N LEU A 84 -0.97 -5.71 10.42
CA LEU A 84 -1.25 -6.99 11.07
C LEU A 84 -2.14 -6.88 12.30
N ASN A 85 -1.92 -5.85 13.10
CA ASN A 85 -2.64 -5.68 14.37
C ASN A 85 -4.01 -4.97 14.22
N GLN A 86 -4.41 -4.55 13.02
CA GLN A 86 -5.79 -4.12 12.77
C GLN A 86 -6.74 -5.31 12.71
N ILE A 87 -6.35 -6.37 12.00
CA ILE A 87 -7.16 -7.60 11.93
C ILE A 87 -6.82 -8.56 13.07
N GLY A 88 -5.55 -8.62 13.50
CA GLY A 88 -5.14 -9.28 14.73
C GLY A 88 -4.44 -10.62 14.57
N THR A 89 -4.55 -11.30 13.45
CA THR A 89 -3.83 -12.56 13.18
C THR A 89 -3.06 -12.52 11.87
N VAL A 90 -1.97 -13.29 11.82
CA VAL A 90 -1.18 -13.45 10.59
C VAL A 90 -1.99 -14.17 9.51
N SER A 91 -2.82 -15.14 9.89
CA SER A 91 -3.65 -15.89 8.94
C SER A 91 -4.64 -15.00 8.22
N GLU A 92 -5.40 -14.17 8.93
CA GLU A 92 -6.34 -13.22 8.34
C GLU A 92 -5.63 -12.15 7.51
N THR A 93 -4.45 -11.71 7.96
CA THR A 93 -3.59 -10.80 7.18
C THR A 93 -3.21 -11.41 5.82
N ILE A 94 -2.78 -12.69 5.82
CA ILE A 94 -2.44 -13.42 4.59
C ILE A 94 -3.66 -13.57 3.68
N GLU A 95 -4.84 -13.81 4.24
CA GLU A 95 -6.09 -13.89 3.49
C GLU A 95 -6.44 -12.57 2.80
N ALA A 96 -6.32 -11.45 3.51
CA ALA A 96 -6.52 -10.12 2.94
C ALA A 96 -5.54 -9.83 1.80
N VAL A 97 -4.26 -10.15 1.97
CA VAL A 97 -3.24 -10.00 0.92
C VAL A 97 -3.55 -10.86 -0.30
N LYS A 98 -3.91 -12.13 -0.11
CA LYS A 98 -4.29 -13.04 -1.21
C LYS A 98 -5.53 -12.55 -1.96
N MET A 99 -6.52 -12.06 -1.23
CA MET A 99 -7.74 -11.48 -1.83
C MET A 99 -7.40 -10.25 -2.67
N ALA A 100 -6.58 -9.33 -2.16
CA ALA A 100 -6.11 -8.15 -2.86
C ALA A 100 -5.38 -8.52 -4.16
N HIS A 101 -4.39 -9.41 -4.08
CA HIS A 101 -3.66 -9.89 -5.26
C HIS A 101 -4.56 -10.54 -6.32
N LYS A 102 -5.51 -11.37 -5.88
CA LYS A 102 -6.47 -12.02 -6.78
C LYS A 102 -7.33 -11.00 -7.53
N ALA A 103 -7.66 -9.90 -6.90
CA ALA A 103 -8.43 -8.81 -7.49
C ALA A 103 -7.57 -7.82 -8.31
N GLY A 104 -6.24 -8.01 -8.37
CA GLY A 104 -5.34 -7.10 -9.07
C GLY A 104 -4.97 -5.85 -8.27
N TYR A 105 -5.32 -5.78 -6.99
CA TYR A 105 -4.92 -4.69 -6.11
C TYR A 105 -3.44 -4.80 -5.74
N LYS A 106 -2.79 -3.65 -5.58
CA LYS A 106 -1.47 -3.57 -4.98
C LYS A 106 -1.58 -3.67 -3.46
N VAL A 107 -0.51 -4.15 -2.84
CA VAL A 107 -0.43 -4.36 -1.40
C VAL A 107 0.74 -3.57 -0.83
N ILE A 108 0.52 -2.87 0.26
CA ILE A 108 1.56 -2.19 1.02
C ILE A 108 1.54 -2.76 2.44
N ILE A 109 2.61 -3.42 2.87
CA ILE A 109 2.75 -3.83 4.28
C ILE A 109 3.19 -2.62 5.08
N SER A 110 2.52 -2.33 6.19
CA SER A 110 2.70 -1.09 6.93
C SER A 110 3.08 -1.31 8.39
N HIS A 111 3.91 -0.40 8.88
CA HIS A 111 4.14 -0.17 10.29
C HIS A 111 2.92 0.51 10.96
N ARG A 112 3.05 0.76 12.25
CA ARG A 112 2.16 1.65 13.02
C ARG A 112 2.92 2.89 13.49
N SER A 113 2.18 3.91 13.96
CA SER A 113 2.77 5.12 14.55
C SER A 113 3.61 4.79 15.82
N GLY A 114 3.12 3.90 16.66
CA GLY A 114 3.92 3.26 17.73
C GLY A 114 4.54 1.97 17.22
N GLU A 115 5.85 1.86 17.29
CA GLU A 115 6.62 0.71 16.76
C GLU A 115 7.68 0.23 17.75
N THR A 116 8.13 -1.01 17.52
CA THR A 116 9.28 -1.64 18.18
C THR A 116 10.32 -2.02 17.13
N GLU A 117 11.43 -2.60 17.56
CA GLU A 117 12.47 -3.11 16.66
C GLU A 117 12.12 -4.49 16.03
N ASP A 118 10.91 -5.00 16.23
CA ASP A 118 10.41 -6.20 15.54
C ASP A 118 10.43 -6.00 14.02
N THR A 119 10.81 -7.03 13.29
CA THR A 119 11.04 -6.98 11.84
C THR A 119 10.05 -7.80 11.03
N THR A 120 9.05 -8.40 11.67
CA THR A 120 8.08 -9.31 11.03
C THR A 120 7.45 -8.73 9.77
N ILE A 121 7.16 -7.42 9.75
CA ILE A 121 6.57 -6.77 8.57
C ILE A 121 7.50 -6.77 7.35
N ALA A 122 8.82 -6.77 7.53
CA ALA A 122 9.76 -6.88 6.43
C ALA A 122 9.75 -8.29 5.82
N ASP A 123 9.73 -9.32 6.66
CA ASP A 123 9.61 -10.71 6.21
C ASP A 123 8.28 -10.95 5.48
N LEU A 124 7.18 -10.41 5.99
CA LEU A 124 5.87 -10.50 5.33
C LEU A 124 5.83 -9.77 4.00
N ALA A 125 6.41 -8.58 3.91
CA ALA A 125 6.43 -7.80 2.67
C ALA A 125 7.12 -8.58 1.53
N VAL A 126 8.22 -9.25 1.85
CA VAL A 126 8.95 -10.08 0.88
C VAL A 126 8.23 -11.42 0.67
N GLY A 127 7.89 -12.13 1.75
CA GLY A 127 7.31 -13.47 1.70
C GLY A 127 5.95 -13.53 1.01
N LEU A 128 5.16 -12.46 1.10
CA LEU A 128 3.86 -12.34 0.43
C LEU A 128 3.93 -11.62 -0.91
N ASN A 129 5.12 -11.24 -1.36
CA ASN A 129 5.32 -10.50 -2.61
C ASN A 129 4.46 -9.21 -2.66
N ALA A 130 4.39 -8.49 -1.56
CA ALA A 130 3.59 -7.25 -1.48
C ALA A 130 4.13 -6.16 -2.41
N GLY A 131 5.44 -6.16 -2.68
CA GLY A 131 6.10 -5.21 -3.56
C GLY A 131 6.32 -3.82 -2.94
N GLN A 132 5.67 -3.52 -1.82
CA GLN A 132 5.76 -2.24 -1.14
C GLN A 132 5.73 -2.43 0.38
N ILE A 133 6.48 -1.57 1.08
CA ILE A 133 6.47 -1.47 2.54
C ILE A 133 6.45 0.01 2.96
N LYS A 134 5.66 0.33 3.98
CA LYS A 134 5.61 1.64 4.64
C LYS A 134 6.14 1.45 6.06
N CYS A 135 7.39 1.86 6.34
CA CYS A 135 8.01 1.64 7.65
C CYS A 135 8.73 2.86 8.23
N GLY A 136 8.36 4.05 7.78
CA GLY A 136 8.88 5.32 8.27
C GLY A 136 10.23 5.71 7.66
N ALA A 137 10.75 6.84 8.11
CA ALA A 137 12.07 7.31 7.68
C ALA A 137 13.19 6.43 8.28
N PRO A 138 14.30 6.21 7.59
CA PRO A 138 15.43 5.41 8.07
C PRO A 138 16.28 6.18 9.12
N SER A 139 15.67 6.58 10.22
CA SER A 139 16.32 7.44 11.24
C SER A 139 16.19 6.94 12.67
N ARG A 140 15.10 6.30 13.05
CA ARG A 140 14.92 5.70 14.38
C ARG A 140 15.17 4.22 14.33
N SER A 141 15.67 3.60 15.41
CA SER A 141 16.03 2.18 15.42
C SER A 141 14.86 1.26 15.12
N GLU A 142 13.66 1.58 15.61
CA GLU A 142 12.44 0.82 15.35
C GLU A 142 12.02 0.86 13.86
N ARG A 143 12.49 1.83 13.09
CA ARG A 143 12.28 1.94 11.63
C ARG A 143 13.44 1.31 10.87
N VAL A 144 14.67 1.66 11.26
CA VAL A 144 15.91 1.15 10.63
C VAL A 144 16.01 -0.37 10.73
N ALA A 145 15.50 -0.98 11.80
CA ALA A 145 15.46 -2.43 11.97
C ALA A 145 14.77 -3.13 10.76
N LYS A 146 13.67 -2.57 10.24
CA LYS A 146 12.96 -3.13 9.07
C LYS A 146 13.79 -3.01 7.79
N TYR A 147 14.44 -1.86 7.55
CA TYR A 147 15.33 -1.68 6.41
C TYR A 147 16.53 -2.63 6.47
N ASN A 148 17.15 -2.76 7.65
CA ASN A 148 18.25 -3.71 7.85
C ASN A 148 17.80 -5.16 7.66
N ARG A 149 16.56 -5.50 8.03
CA ARG A 149 16.01 -6.85 7.77
C ARG A 149 15.84 -7.10 6.27
N LEU A 150 15.34 -6.12 5.52
CA LEU A 150 15.22 -6.23 4.06
C LEU A 150 16.59 -6.46 3.41
N LEU A 151 17.64 -5.76 3.84
CA LEU A 151 19.00 -5.98 3.34
C LEU A 151 19.50 -7.41 3.65
N ARG A 152 19.25 -7.91 4.85
CA ARG A 152 19.60 -9.31 5.21
C ARG A 152 18.84 -10.32 4.39
N ILE A 153 17.55 -10.09 4.13
CA ILE A 153 16.74 -10.96 3.26
C ILE A 153 17.31 -10.93 1.84
N GLU A 154 17.73 -9.77 1.34
CA GLU A 154 18.39 -9.64 0.05
C GLU A 154 19.66 -10.47 -0.02
N ASP A 155 20.52 -10.38 0.98
CA ASP A 155 21.75 -11.17 1.07
C ASP A 155 21.46 -12.69 1.13
N GLU A 156 20.45 -13.09 1.91
CA GLU A 156 20.03 -14.49 2.03
C GLU A 156 19.55 -15.06 0.68
N ILE A 157 18.76 -14.29 -0.06
CA ILE A 157 18.22 -14.71 -1.37
C ILE A 157 19.33 -14.71 -2.42
N ASN A 158 20.18 -13.69 -2.46
CA ASN A 158 21.30 -13.63 -3.39
C ASN A 158 22.31 -14.75 -3.15
N GLY A 159 22.64 -15.04 -1.88
CA GLY A 159 23.54 -16.14 -1.51
C GLY A 159 23.00 -17.51 -1.88
N LYS A 160 21.68 -17.76 -1.73
CA LYS A 160 21.06 -19.05 -2.03
C LYS A 160 20.75 -19.26 -3.51
N TYR A 161 20.38 -18.21 -4.24
CA TYR A 161 19.78 -18.34 -5.56
C TYR A 161 20.51 -17.55 -6.64
N GLY A 162 21.58 -16.83 -6.31
CA GLY A 162 22.32 -15.99 -7.25
C GLY A 162 21.49 -14.88 -7.89
N LEU A 163 20.43 -14.44 -7.20
CA LEU A 163 19.49 -13.44 -7.68
C LEU A 163 19.87 -12.05 -7.17
N GLN A 164 19.98 -11.08 -8.06
CA GLN A 164 20.07 -9.68 -7.66
C GLN A 164 18.67 -9.10 -7.44
N ILE A 165 18.32 -8.84 -6.20
CA ILE A 165 17.00 -8.24 -5.81
C ILE A 165 16.89 -6.78 -6.21
N THR A 166 18.01 -6.06 -6.33
CA THR A 166 18.05 -4.64 -6.73
C THR A 166 17.24 -4.32 -7.98
N ASP A 167 17.09 -5.28 -8.89
CA ASP A 167 16.26 -5.11 -10.09
C ASP A 167 14.76 -5.31 -9.83
N ARG A 168 14.37 -5.84 -8.66
CA ARG A 168 12.99 -6.20 -8.33
C ARG A 168 12.29 -5.20 -7.41
N TYR A 169 13.04 -4.59 -6.49
CA TYR A 169 12.55 -3.54 -5.59
C TYR A 169 12.98 -2.15 -6.05
N GLY A 170 13.20 -1.98 -7.36
CA GLY A 170 13.53 -0.70 -7.96
C GLY A 170 12.55 0.36 -7.49
N GLY A 171 13.06 1.31 -6.71
CA GLY A 171 12.31 2.45 -6.25
C GLY A 171 11.59 3.12 -7.43
N THR A 172 10.45 3.65 -7.13
CA THR A 172 9.63 4.49 -7.99
C THR A 172 10.49 5.57 -8.68
N GLY A 173 11.01 5.32 -9.86
CA GLY A 173 11.81 6.37 -10.49
C GLY A 173 12.46 6.08 -11.83
N ARG A 174 12.56 4.84 -12.24
CA ARG A 174 13.01 4.54 -13.61
C ARG A 174 12.29 3.29 -14.13
N LYS A 175 11.89 3.31 -15.39
CA LYS A 175 11.27 2.21 -16.13
C LYS A 175 12.02 0.89 -15.91
N GLY A 176 11.82 0.27 -14.76
CA GLY A 176 12.21 -1.10 -14.51
C GLY A 176 11.32 -1.98 -15.37
N LYS A 177 11.90 -2.83 -16.19
CA LYS A 177 11.18 -3.88 -16.88
C LYS A 177 10.36 -4.64 -15.83
N GLY A 178 9.04 -4.67 -16.02
CA GLY A 178 8.07 -5.12 -15.05
C GLY A 178 8.44 -6.43 -14.36
N PHE A 179 8.02 -6.54 -13.11
CA PHE A 179 8.12 -7.75 -12.30
C PHE A 179 7.75 -8.99 -13.13
N LYS A 180 8.70 -9.81 -13.50
CA LYS A 180 8.36 -11.14 -13.98
C LYS A 180 7.88 -11.93 -12.77
N LYS A 181 6.61 -12.40 -12.82
CA LYS A 181 6.05 -13.31 -11.82
C LYS A 181 7.03 -14.45 -11.57
N VAL A 182 7.50 -14.58 -10.33
CA VAL A 182 8.42 -15.65 -9.92
C VAL A 182 7.64 -16.88 -9.41
N TRP A 183 6.33 -16.75 -9.26
CA TRP A 183 5.45 -17.84 -8.82
C TRP A 183 4.32 -18.00 -9.84
N ASN A 184 4.29 -19.11 -10.52
CA ASN A 184 3.12 -19.66 -11.20
C ASN A 184 2.20 -20.30 -10.16
#